data_a3c13e2fffc8a45e2cfa0fb6cbd8ab9a
#
_entry.id   a3c13e2fffc8a45e2cfa0fb6cbd8ab9a
#
_cell.length_a   1.000
_cell.length_b   1.000
_cell.length_c   1.000
_cell.angle_alpha   90.00
_cell.angle_beta   90.00
_cell.angle_gamma   90.00
#
_symmetry.space_group_name_H-M   'P 1'
#
loop_
_entity.id
_entity.type
_entity.pdbx_description
1 polymer ?
#
loop_
_entity_poly.entity_id
_entity_poly.type
_entity_poly.pdbx_seq_one_letter_code
_entity_poly.pdbx_strand_id
1 'polypeptide(L)'
;MKLWKRIGALALTLALSASCLTGCGKSSSFTAPESIDLTTVTDPYQAISGMSGSTVVATAGETEITAQQLIYWINYSADNLLQYYSMYGLGTELPWTEETEDGVTLADSVKQNALETAALYALIPVMAQKDGLTLSDDYKTTFQTSLEQMAKDLGSEELAEHYLWYFPLTRDLYAHLCDSEQFNSMIMDQHFGKGTDGYPSDAEVIQYLEKDEQCYFFKHILLQVEETASDTSSSTTSNREEQKALAESLAKQLKESDDPLTLFDQLMKEYSEDTGLATYPNGYLGSVNENSTVASKMVPVVEEACLSLENGQISGVLENTEGYHGFHIVLRLPIEGNVDLEENRKLYIANQMTLMQDQWLEENKIVTTEAFEKLDPSVIYASLNVLRDAITAETEAASANQSSASSTSTPSASSASSASSASSASSTNSASTSSAS
;
A
#
# COMPACT_ATOMS: atom_id res chain seq x y z
N MET A 1 -0.64 -17.00 6.94
CA MET A 1 -0.33 -17.54 5.61
C MET A 1 -1.12 -16.93 4.44
N LYS A 2 -2.26 -16.22 4.65
CA LYS A 2 -3.03 -15.56 3.56
C LYS A 2 -2.67 -14.08 3.29
N LEU A 3 -1.69 -13.53 3.99
CA LEU A 3 -1.38 -12.08 3.93
C LEU A 3 -0.30 -11.71 2.90
N TRP A 4 0.51 -12.67 2.48
CA TRP A 4 1.51 -12.47 1.42
C TRP A 4 0.91 -12.07 0.07
N LYS A 5 -0.30 -12.55 -0.23
CA LYS A 5 -1.04 -12.15 -1.45
C LYS A 5 -1.51 -10.69 -1.47
N ARG A 6 -1.50 -9.98 -0.34
CA ARG A 6 -1.92 -8.57 -0.26
C ARG A 6 -0.76 -7.58 -0.41
N ILE A 7 0.47 -8.02 -0.18
CA ILE A 7 1.67 -7.24 -0.52
C ILE A 7 2.00 -7.42 -2.01
N GLY A 8 1.56 -8.53 -2.60
CA GLY A 8 1.67 -8.84 -4.03
C GLY A 8 0.54 -8.30 -4.91
N ALA A 9 -0.35 -7.42 -4.42
CA ALA A 9 -1.37 -6.78 -5.26
C ALA A 9 -0.78 -5.68 -6.19
N LEU A 10 0.53 -5.50 -6.17
CA LEU A 10 1.36 -4.92 -7.25
C LEU A 10 2.15 -6.01 -8.00
N ALA A 11 1.89 -7.28 -7.73
CA ALA A 11 2.52 -8.38 -8.44
C ALA A 11 1.61 -8.79 -9.60
N LEU A 12 1.91 -8.26 -10.76
CA LEU A 12 1.53 -8.82 -12.04
C LEU A 12 1.76 -10.32 -12.05
N THR A 13 0.70 -11.07 -12.28
CA THR A 13 0.81 -12.41 -12.83
C THR A 13 1.21 -12.32 -14.30
N LEU A 14 2.44 -11.93 -14.58
CA LEU A 14 3.06 -12.19 -15.86
C LEU A 14 3.49 -13.66 -15.88
N ALA A 15 2.79 -14.46 -16.68
CA ALA A 15 3.28 -15.76 -17.10
C ALA A 15 4.55 -15.54 -17.92
N LEU A 16 5.67 -15.33 -17.27
CA LEU A 16 6.99 -15.39 -17.89
C LEU A 16 7.21 -16.84 -18.33
N SER A 17 7.25 -17.03 -19.66
CA SER A 17 7.81 -18.23 -20.25
C SER A 17 9.18 -18.45 -19.60
N ALA A 18 9.27 -19.48 -18.75
CA ALA A 18 10.49 -19.92 -18.10
C ALA A 18 11.53 -20.26 -19.15
N SER A 19 12.37 -19.30 -19.52
CA SER A 19 13.68 -19.57 -20.07
C SER A 19 14.53 -19.99 -18.88
N CYS A 20 14.87 -21.27 -18.83
CA CYS A 20 15.68 -21.94 -17.83
C CYS A 20 16.93 -21.12 -17.48
N LEU A 21 16.87 -20.33 -16.41
CA LEU A 21 18.02 -19.81 -15.72
C LEU A 21 18.40 -20.83 -14.64
N THR A 22 19.12 -21.90 -15.04
CA THR A 22 19.94 -22.65 -14.11
C THR A 22 21.14 -21.78 -13.77
N GLY A 23 20.93 -20.76 -12.98
CA GLY A 23 21.97 -19.94 -12.39
C GLY A 23 22.54 -20.68 -11.17
N CYS A 24 23.62 -21.37 -11.31
CA CYS A 24 24.52 -21.64 -10.20
C CYS A 24 24.92 -20.29 -9.61
N GLY A 25 24.43 -19.98 -8.40
CA GLY A 25 24.75 -18.75 -7.69
C GLY A 25 26.26 -18.51 -7.62
N LYS A 26 26.72 -17.55 -8.40
CA LYS A 26 28.02 -16.93 -8.14
C LYS A 26 27.77 -15.95 -7.01
N SER A 27 28.15 -16.34 -5.78
CA SER A 27 28.13 -15.42 -4.64
C SER A 27 28.81 -14.10 -5.01
N SER A 28 28.20 -12.99 -4.68
CA SER A 28 28.84 -11.68 -4.70
C SER A 28 30.20 -11.77 -4.02
N SER A 29 31.25 -11.22 -4.65
CA SER A 29 32.56 -11.12 -3.99
C SER A 29 32.60 -9.99 -2.95
N PHE A 30 31.56 -9.14 -2.90
CA PHE A 30 31.41 -8.07 -1.94
C PHE A 30 30.79 -8.61 -0.65
N THR A 31 31.30 -8.17 0.48
CA THR A 31 30.78 -8.50 1.82
C THR A 31 30.50 -7.20 2.55
N ALA A 32 29.51 -7.22 3.44
CA ALA A 32 29.18 -6.07 4.24
C ALA A 32 30.39 -5.59 5.05
N PRO A 33 30.72 -4.28 5.01
CA PRO A 33 31.81 -3.72 5.78
C PRO A 33 31.47 -3.71 7.28
N GLU A 34 32.50 -3.74 8.15
CA GLU A 34 32.29 -3.60 9.60
C GLU A 34 32.02 -2.15 10.03
N SER A 35 32.49 -1.17 9.26
CA SER A 35 32.27 0.25 9.46
C SER A 35 32.42 1.03 8.16
N ILE A 36 31.79 2.18 8.06
CA ILE A 36 31.90 3.11 6.93
C ILE A 36 32.35 4.48 7.46
N ASP A 37 33.44 4.99 6.91
CA ASP A 37 33.94 6.36 7.15
C ASP A 37 33.31 7.31 6.11
N LEU A 38 32.30 8.07 6.50
CA LEU A 38 31.55 8.97 5.62
C LEU A 38 32.46 9.99 4.91
N THR A 39 33.57 10.40 5.52
CA THR A 39 34.49 11.38 4.92
C THR A 39 35.22 10.85 3.69
N THR A 40 35.22 9.52 3.48
CA THR A 40 35.86 8.86 2.35
C THR A 40 34.88 8.38 1.29
N VAL A 41 33.57 8.41 1.58
CA VAL A 41 32.52 7.95 0.66
C VAL A 41 32.25 9.03 -0.39
N THR A 42 32.43 8.68 -1.65
CA THR A 42 32.09 9.53 -2.81
C THR A 42 30.90 8.98 -3.60
N ASP A 43 30.58 7.71 -3.44
CA ASP A 43 29.45 7.01 -4.03
C ASP A 43 28.89 6.06 -2.96
N PRO A 44 27.73 6.35 -2.37
CA PRO A 44 27.15 5.53 -1.31
C PRO A 44 26.82 4.12 -1.80
N TYR A 45 26.46 3.95 -3.07
CA TYR A 45 26.16 2.64 -3.66
C TYR A 45 27.41 1.77 -3.76
N GLN A 46 28.57 2.35 -4.12
CA GLN A 46 29.84 1.67 -4.09
C GLN A 46 30.20 1.20 -2.67
N ALA A 47 29.87 1.98 -1.66
CA ALA A 47 30.15 1.65 -0.26
C ALA A 47 29.30 0.48 0.25
N ILE A 48 28.05 0.35 -0.21
CA ILE A 48 27.09 -0.66 0.28
C ILE A 48 26.91 -1.88 -0.62
N SER A 49 27.41 -1.84 -1.86
CA SER A 49 27.24 -2.96 -2.82
C SER A 49 28.51 -3.37 -3.54
N GLY A 50 29.60 -2.60 -3.37
CA GLY A 50 30.84 -2.79 -4.16
C GLY A 50 30.70 -2.36 -5.62
N MET A 51 29.58 -1.72 -6.01
CA MET A 51 29.27 -1.32 -7.37
C MET A 51 28.90 0.16 -7.43
N SER A 52 29.42 0.90 -8.41
CA SER A 52 29.01 2.30 -8.60
C SER A 52 27.53 2.43 -8.92
N GLY A 53 26.88 3.43 -8.34
CA GLY A 53 25.45 3.72 -8.56
C GLY A 53 25.08 3.94 -10.02
N SER A 54 26.02 4.41 -10.85
CA SER A 54 25.82 4.62 -12.30
C SER A 54 25.95 3.36 -13.16
N THR A 55 26.31 2.22 -12.59
CA THR A 55 26.47 0.95 -13.33
C THR A 55 25.12 0.51 -13.87
N VAL A 56 25.04 0.23 -15.16
CA VAL A 56 23.83 -0.32 -15.80
C VAL A 56 23.66 -1.79 -15.40
N VAL A 57 22.58 -2.10 -14.69
CA VAL A 57 22.25 -3.45 -14.20
C VAL A 57 21.21 -4.15 -15.06
N ALA A 58 20.38 -3.37 -15.77
CA ALA A 58 19.38 -3.88 -16.71
C ALA A 58 19.00 -2.82 -17.72
N THR A 59 18.22 -3.21 -18.72
CA THR A 59 17.51 -2.28 -19.62
C THR A 59 16.04 -2.67 -19.71
N ALA A 60 15.14 -1.69 -19.88
CA ALA A 60 13.75 -1.90 -20.25
C ALA A 60 13.57 -1.29 -21.65
N GLY A 61 13.52 -2.15 -22.68
CA GLY A 61 13.69 -1.69 -24.07
C GLY A 61 15.05 -1.00 -24.25
N GLU A 62 15.02 0.30 -24.63
CA GLU A 62 16.22 1.14 -24.78
C GLU A 62 16.57 1.93 -23.50
N THR A 63 15.73 1.87 -22.47
CA THR A 63 15.92 2.63 -21.22
C THR A 63 16.84 1.87 -20.26
N GLU A 64 17.93 2.51 -19.85
CA GLU A 64 18.89 1.94 -18.90
C GLU A 64 18.34 2.00 -17.46
N ILE A 65 18.58 0.92 -16.72
CA ILE A 65 18.30 0.81 -15.29
C ILE A 65 19.63 0.68 -14.57
N THR A 66 19.91 1.63 -13.66
CA THR A 66 21.18 1.71 -12.96
C THR A 66 21.16 1.01 -11.60
N ALA A 67 22.34 0.72 -11.06
CA ALA A 67 22.49 0.12 -9.74
C ALA A 67 21.84 0.97 -8.64
N GLN A 68 21.96 2.30 -8.69
CA GLN A 68 21.31 3.18 -7.70
C GLN A 68 19.77 3.03 -7.69
N GLN A 69 19.14 2.94 -8.87
CA GLN A 69 17.69 2.75 -8.96
C GLN A 69 17.30 1.38 -8.37
N LEU A 70 18.00 0.30 -8.74
CA LEU A 70 17.70 -1.03 -8.22
C LEU A 70 17.94 -1.13 -6.70
N ILE A 71 19.06 -0.60 -6.18
CA ILE A 71 19.41 -0.65 -4.76
C ILE A 71 18.39 0.14 -3.91
N TYR A 72 17.92 1.28 -4.39
CA TYR A 72 16.85 2.03 -3.73
C TYR A 72 15.59 1.17 -3.54
N TRP A 73 15.13 0.49 -4.62
CA TRP A 73 13.91 -0.33 -4.55
C TRP A 73 14.10 -1.63 -3.76
N ILE A 74 15.32 -2.22 -3.76
CA ILE A 74 15.66 -3.33 -2.85
C ILE A 74 15.50 -2.87 -1.40
N ASN A 75 16.07 -1.71 -1.05
CA ASN A 75 15.95 -1.18 0.30
C ASN A 75 14.49 -0.86 0.68
N TYR A 76 13.77 -0.18 -0.20
CA TYR A 76 12.36 0.16 0.04
C TYR A 76 11.51 -1.09 0.32
N SER A 77 11.70 -2.14 -0.47
CA SER A 77 11.02 -3.42 -0.28
C SER A 77 11.42 -4.10 1.04
N ALA A 78 12.71 -4.07 1.37
CA ALA A 78 13.24 -4.67 2.60
C ALA A 78 12.71 -3.95 3.85
N ASP A 79 12.73 -2.61 3.87
CA ASP A 79 12.23 -1.82 5.00
C ASP A 79 10.72 -2.06 5.22
N ASN A 80 9.92 -2.10 4.16
CA ASN A 80 8.49 -2.40 4.25
C ASN A 80 8.22 -3.83 4.77
N LEU A 81 8.98 -4.82 4.27
CA LEU A 81 8.88 -6.19 4.76
C LEU A 81 9.27 -6.30 6.23
N LEU A 82 10.34 -5.65 6.65
CA LEU A 82 10.79 -5.66 8.04
C LEU A 82 9.75 -5.01 8.97
N GLN A 83 9.15 -3.90 8.54
CA GLN A 83 8.06 -3.27 9.27
C GLN A 83 6.87 -4.22 9.42
N TYR A 84 6.50 -4.94 8.36
CA TYR A 84 5.46 -5.95 8.38
C TYR A 84 5.81 -7.08 9.37
N TYR A 85 7.01 -7.65 9.26
CA TYR A 85 7.50 -8.71 10.16
C TYR A 85 7.42 -8.27 11.63
N SER A 86 7.89 -7.05 11.93
CA SER A 86 7.85 -6.47 13.26
C SER A 86 6.42 -6.30 13.79
N MET A 87 5.52 -5.78 12.97
CA MET A 87 4.12 -5.52 13.34
C MET A 87 3.36 -6.80 13.68
N TYR A 88 3.67 -7.91 12.99
CA TYR A 88 3.03 -9.21 13.23
C TYR A 88 3.82 -10.13 14.16
N GLY A 89 4.90 -9.63 14.78
CA GLY A 89 5.72 -10.43 15.72
C GLY A 89 6.46 -11.59 15.06
N LEU A 90 6.72 -11.51 13.75
CA LEU A 90 7.41 -12.56 12.97
C LEU A 90 8.94 -12.48 13.10
N GLY A 91 9.48 -11.37 13.61
CA GLY A 91 10.90 -11.13 13.81
C GLY A 91 11.32 -9.70 13.59
N THR A 92 12.60 -9.43 13.90
CA THR A 92 13.26 -8.13 13.69
C THR A 92 14.34 -8.18 12.60
N GLU A 93 14.44 -9.32 11.91
CA GLU A 93 15.36 -9.55 10.80
C GLU A 93 14.62 -10.25 9.66
N LEU A 94 15.04 -10.01 8.43
CA LEU A 94 14.46 -10.66 7.26
C LEU A 94 15.12 -12.01 7.01
N PRO A 95 14.34 -13.08 6.77
CA PRO A 95 14.84 -14.41 6.49
C PRO A 95 15.25 -14.55 5.01
N TRP A 96 16.31 -13.88 4.58
CA TRP A 96 16.73 -13.73 3.20
C TRP A 96 16.87 -15.03 2.41
N THR A 97 17.21 -16.13 3.09
CA THR A 97 17.45 -17.45 2.49
C THR A 97 16.25 -18.38 2.54
N GLU A 98 15.16 -17.98 3.19
CA GLU A 98 13.93 -18.77 3.20
C GLU A 98 13.23 -18.70 1.85
N GLU A 99 12.68 -19.84 1.42
CA GLU A 99 11.92 -19.91 0.17
C GLU A 99 10.51 -19.35 0.37
N THR A 100 10.07 -18.57 -0.60
CA THR A 100 8.71 -18.09 -0.72
C THR A 100 7.78 -19.20 -1.22
N GLU A 101 6.47 -18.96 -1.28
CA GLU A 101 5.50 -19.92 -1.84
C GLU A 101 5.80 -20.30 -3.30
N ASP A 102 6.48 -19.43 -4.04
CA ASP A 102 6.88 -19.66 -5.43
C ASP A 102 8.20 -20.45 -5.59
N GLY A 103 8.82 -20.85 -4.46
CA GLY A 103 10.04 -21.66 -4.45
C GLY A 103 11.32 -20.90 -4.79
N VAL A 104 11.29 -19.56 -4.71
CA VAL A 104 12.47 -18.69 -4.81
C VAL A 104 12.83 -18.12 -3.44
N THR A 105 14.08 -17.75 -3.22
CA THR A 105 14.46 -17.13 -1.93
C THR A 105 13.81 -15.77 -1.74
N LEU A 106 13.65 -15.33 -0.48
CA LEU A 106 13.19 -13.97 -0.20
C LEU A 106 14.09 -12.92 -0.85
N ALA A 107 15.41 -13.14 -0.83
CA ALA A 107 16.39 -12.27 -1.48
C ALA A 107 16.12 -12.14 -3.00
N ASP A 108 15.90 -13.27 -3.69
CA ASP A 108 15.63 -13.26 -5.13
C ASP A 108 14.27 -12.59 -5.43
N SER A 109 13.25 -12.86 -4.62
CA SER A 109 11.92 -12.24 -4.76
C SER A 109 11.99 -10.71 -4.58
N VAL A 110 12.67 -10.22 -3.54
CA VAL A 110 12.90 -8.79 -3.31
C VAL A 110 13.65 -8.15 -4.47
N LYS A 111 14.71 -8.81 -4.97
CA LYS A 111 15.53 -8.31 -6.07
C LYS A 111 14.73 -8.21 -7.38
N GLN A 112 13.92 -9.22 -7.67
CA GLN A 112 13.08 -9.24 -8.88
C GLN A 112 12.01 -8.15 -8.83
N ASN A 113 11.28 -8.03 -7.72
CA ASN A 113 10.25 -7.00 -7.53
C ASN A 113 10.86 -5.59 -7.59
N ALA A 114 12.04 -5.41 -7.01
CA ALA A 114 12.77 -4.15 -7.08
C ALA A 114 13.19 -3.80 -8.52
N LEU A 115 13.57 -4.79 -9.33
CA LEU A 115 13.92 -4.59 -10.74
C LEU A 115 12.71 -4.14 -11.57
N GLU A 116 11.56 -4.77 -11.40
CA GLU A 116 10.33 -4.41 -12.10
C GLU A 116 9.89 -2.98 -11.75
N THR A 117 9.95 -2.64 -10.46
CA THR A 117 9.63 -1.27 -10.02
C THR A 117 10.63 -0.24 -10.54
N ALA A 118 11.94 -0.56 -10.51
CA ALA A 118 12.99 0.31 -11.07
C ALA A 118 12.78 0.53 -12.58
N ALA A 119 12.41 -0.52 -13.32
CA ALA A 119 12.11 -0.45 -14.74
C ALA A 119 10.91 0.45 -15.02
N LEU A 120 9.83 0.31 -14.24
CA LEU A 120 8.66 1.14 -14.36
C LEU A 120 9.00 2.62 -14.15
N TYR A 121 9.71 2.94 -13.06
CA TYR A 121 10.09 4.33 -12.77
C TYR A 121 11.07 4.92 -13.78
N ALA A 122 11.91 4.07 -14.41
CA ALA A 122 12.74 4.50 -15.53
C ALA A 122 11.93 4.76 -16.83
N LEU A 123 10.85 4.03 -17.05
CA LEU A 123 9.98 4.18 -18.22
C LEU A 123 9.01 5.37 -18.11
N ILE A 124 8.50 5.71 -16.90
CA ILE A 124 7.51 6.79 -16.74
C ILE A 124 7.92 8.10 -17.44
N PRO A 125 9.13 8.66 -17.24
CA PRO A 125 9.54 9.88 -17.94
C PRO A 125 9.59 9.72 -19.47
N VAL A 126 9.95 8.53 -19.96
CA VAL A 126 9.98 8.22 -21.40
C VAL A 126 8.58 8.22 -21.98
N MET A 127 7.60 7.64 -21.26
CA MET A 127 6.20 7.62 -21.69
C MET A 127 5.58 9.02 -21.62
N ALA A 128 5.87 9.77 -20.55
CA ALA A 128 5.45 11.17 -20.44
C ALA A 128 5.96 12.01 -21.63
N GLN A 129 7.22 11.81 -22.05
CA GLN A 129 7.78 12.50 -23.21
C GLN A 129 7.09 12.09 -24.52
N LYS A 130 6.74 10.80 -24.69
CA LYS A 130 5.95 10.34 -25.85
C LYS A 130 4.57 11.00 -25.90
N ASP A 131 3.97 11.24 -24.74
CA ASP A 131 2.69 11.94 -24.58
C ASP A 131 2.81 13.47 -24.65
N GLY A 132 4.03 13.99 -24.88
CA GLY A 132 4.30 15.42 -25.00
C GLY A 132 4.25 16.19 -23.67
N LEU A 133 4.31 15.50 -22.54
CA LEU A 133 4.28 16.09 -21.22
C LEU A 133 5.66 16.65 -20.82
N THR A 134 5.65 17.76 -20.11
CA THR A 134 6.86 18.42 -19.60
C THR A 134 6.59 18.99 -18.21
N LEU A 135 7.57 18.87 -17.32
CA LEU A 135 7.48 19.46 -15.98
C LEU A 135 7.56 20.99 -16.06
N SER A 136 6.70 21.67 -15.30
CA SER A 136 6.66 23.12 -15.25
C SER A 136 7.90 23.70 -14.55
N ASP A 137 8.25 24.95 -14.88
CA ASP A 137 9.35 25.66 -14.22
C ASP A 137 9.03 25.91 -12.72
N ASP A 138 7.76 26.11 -12.38
CA ASP A 138 7.33 26.28 -10.98
C ASP A 138 7.57 24.99 -10.17
N TYR A 139 7.29 23.81 -10.73
CA TYR A 139 7.58 22.54 -10.09
C TYR A 139 9.08 22.39 -9.83
N LYS A 140 9.93 22.62 -10.85
CA LYS A 140 11.38 22.50 -10.73
C LYS A 140 11.95 23.46 -9.70
N THR A 141 11.45 24.70 -9.68
CA THR A 141 11.86 25.73 -8.72
C THR A 141 11.46 25.34 -7.29
N THR A 142 10.23 24.81 -7.11
CA THR A 142 9.74 24.36 -5.81
C THR A 142 10.57 23.19 -5.28
N PHE A 143 10.87 22.21 -6.14
CA PHE A 143 11.72 21.08 -5.78
C PHE A 143 13.12 21.52 -5.35
N GLN A 144 13.78 22.40 -6.12
CA GLN A 144 15.09 22.96 -5.77
C GLN A 144 15.06 23.70 -4.46
N THR A 145 14.04 24.52 -4.23
CA THR A 145 13.86 25.26 -2.96
C THR A 145 13.71 24.30 -1.76
N SER A 146 13.02 23.19 -1.95
CA SER A 146 12.85 22.16 -0.91
C SER A 146 14.16 21.49 -0.54
N LEU A 147 15.03 21.19 -1.51
CA LEU A 147 16.38 20.68 -1.25
C LEU A 147 17.26 21.68 -0.49
N GLU A 148 17.22 22.95 -0.89
CA GLU A 148 17.96 24.01 -0.20
C GLU A 148 17.46 24.23 1.24
N GLN A 149 16.14 24.08 1.47
CA GLN A 149 15.57 24.17 2.80
C GLN A 149 15.98 22.98 3.66
N MET A 150 15.99 21.77 3.11
CA MET A 150 16.48 20.58 3.81
C MET A 150 17.94 20.76 4.27
N ALA A 151 18.81 21.29 3.42
CA ALA A 151 20.20 21.57 3.79
C ALA A 151 20.34 22.62 4.92
N LYS A 152 19.49 23.63 4.90
CA LYS A 152 19.44 24.64 5.98
C LYS A 152 18.97 24.06 7.31
N ASP A 153 17.92 23.22 7.25
CA ASP A 153 17.31 22.61 8.44
C ASP A 153 18.26 21.59 9.09
N LEU A 154 19.02 20.85 8.28
CA LEU A 154 20.04 19.90 8.75
C LEU A 154 21.38 20.57 9.13
N GLY A 155 21.60 21.80 8.71
CA GLY A 155 22.77 22.64 9.10
C GLY A 155 23.89 22.68 8.06
N SER A 156 23.92 21.81 7.08
CA SER A 156 24.86 21.85 5.96
C SER A 156 24.39 21.05 4.76
N GLU A 157 24.98 21.34 3.59
CA GLU A 157 24.76 20.55 2.36
C GLU A 157 25.25 19.10 2.52
N GLU A 158 26.38 18.91 3.23
CA GLU A 158 26.95 17.58 3.50
C GLU A 158 26.02 16.71 4.34
N LEU A 159 25.48 17.26 5.44
CA LEU A 159 24.50 16.55 6.27
C LEU A 159 23.20 16.24 5.50
N ALA A 160 22.78 17.13 4.60
CA ALA A 160 21.62 16.88 3.76
C ALA A 160 21.89 15.75 2.74
N GLU A 161 23.10 15.67 2.21
CA GLU A 161 23.49 14.59 1.31
C GLU A 161 23.57 13.25 2.06
N HIS A 162 24.21 13.20 3.22
CA HIS A 162 24.26 12.02 4.06
C HIS A 162 22.86 11.61 4.54
N TYR A 163 21.96 12.54 4.82
CA TYR A 163 20.57 12.25 5.13
C TYR A 163 19.86 11.53 3.97
N LEU A 164 20.10 11.92 2.72
CA LEU A 164 19.58 11.20 1.56
C LEU A 164 20.17 9.78 1.47
N TRP A 165 21.48 9.61 1.75
CA TRP A 165 22.13 8.29 1.73
C TRP A 165 21.56 7.31 2.76
N TYR A 166 20.95 7.82 3.84
CA TYR A 166 20.23 6.98 4.81
C TYR A 166 19.10 6.17 4.14
N PHE A 167 18.49 6.74 3.09
CA PHE A 167 17.43 6.13 2.28
C PHE A 167 17.92 5.61 0.92
N PRO A 168 19.16 5.17 0.79
CA PRO A 168 20.01 5.05 -0.41
C PRO A 168 19.56 5.94 -1.58
N LEU A 169 19.51 7.25 -1.33
CA LEU A 169 19.20 8.28 -2.33
C LEU A 169 20.42 9.17 -2.55
N THR A 170 20.65 9.59 -3.79
CA THR A 170 21.40 10.78 -4.15
C THR A 170 20.41 11.87 -4.55
N ARG A 171 20.85 13.13 -4.65
CA ARG A 171 20.00 14.23 -5.14
C ARG A 171 19.41 13.92 -6.51
N ASP A 172 20.23 13.35 -7.41
CA ASP A 172 19.80 13.02 -8.77
C ASP A 172 18.75 11.90 -8.80
N LEU A 173 18.95 10.83 -7.99
CA LEU A 173 17.96 9.77 -7.89
C LEU A 173 16.66 10.27 -7.23
N TYR A 174 16.78 11.09 -6.18
CA TYR A 174 15.61 11.69 -5.53
C TYR A 174 14.83 12.58 -6.50
N ALA A 175 15.53 13.42 -7.29
CA ALA A 175 14.91 14.21 -8.34
C ALA A 175 14.20 13.30 -9.38
N HIS A 176 14.88 12.27 -9.86
CA HIS A 176 14.30 11.32 -10.82
C HIS A 176 13.03 10.64 -10.29
N LEU A 177 13.01 10.22 -9.03
CA LEU A 177 11.81 9.61 -8.44
C LEU A 177 10.66 10.61 -8.31
N CYS A 178 10.93 11.84 -7.82
CA CYS A 178 9.93 12.89 -7.74
C CYS A 178 9.39 13.31 -9.11
N ASP A 179 10.26 13.43 -10.11
CA ASP A 179 9.89 13.73 -11.49
C ASP A 179 9.00 12.61 -12.07
N SER A 180 9.35 11.34 -11.81
CA SER A 180 8.56 10.19 -12.25
C SER A 180 7.17 10.18 -11.62
N GLU A 181 7.04 10.46 -10.32
CA GLU A 181 5.74 10.59 -9.64
C GLU A 181 4.89 11.72 -10.24
N GLN A 182 5.51 12.88 -10.50
CA GLN A 182 4.81 14.01 -11.11
C GLN A 182 4.36 13.67 -12.54
N PHE A 183 5.21 13.02 -13.34
CA PHE A 183 4.85 12.55 -14.67
C PHE A 183 3.75 11.51 -14.63
N ASN A 184 3.81 10.57 -13.68
CA ASN A 184 2.77 9.55 -13.50
C ASN A 184 1.40 10.19 -13.23
N SER A 185 1.35 11.20 -12.36
CA SER A 185 0.13 11.99 -12.12
C SER A 185 -0.36 12.71 -13.37
N MET A 186 0.55 13.32 -14.13
CA MET A 186 0.20 14.04 -15.36
C MET A 186 -0.31 13.09 -16.46
N ILE A 187 0.29 11.90 -16.61
CA ILE A 187 -0.18 10.86 -17.54
C ILE A 187 -1.59 10.41 -17.12
N MET A 188 -1.79 10.13 -15.84
CA MET A 188 -3.10 9.72 -15.31
C MET A 188 -4.16 10.79 -15.59
N ASP A 189 -3.86 12.07 -15.37
CA ASP A 189 -4.77 13.18 -15.64
C ASP A 189 -5.05 13.35 -17.13
N GLN A 190 -4.03 13.16 -18.00
CA GLN A 190 -4.18 13.27 -19.44
C GLN A 190 -5.04 12.15 -20.03
N HIS A 191 -4.89 10.93 -19.54
CA HIS A 191 -5.60 9.76 -20.07
C HIS A 191 -6.96 9.55 -19.41
N PHE A 192 -7.06 9.75 -18.09
CA PHE A 192 -8.22 9.37 -17.29
C PHE A 192 -8.83 10.55 -16.52
N GLY A 193 -8.32 11.76 -16.67
CA GLY A 193 -8.82 12.96 -16.01
C GLY A 193 -10.22 13.35 -16.48
N LYS A 194 -10.95 14.08 -15.65
CA LYS A 194 -12.32 14.49 -15.93
C LYS A 194 -12.39 15.32 -17.24
N GLY A 195 -13.17 14.84 -18.19
CA GLY A 195 -13.36 15.46 -19.50
C GLY A 195 -12.52 14.88 -20.62
N THR A 196 -11.70 13.88 -20.33
CA THR A 196 -11.02 13.05 -21.34
C THR A 196 -11.92 11.91 -21.82
N ASP A 197 -11.57 11.31 -22.96
CA ASP A 197 -12.29 10.15 -23.47
C ASP A 197 -12.12 8.90 -22.57
N GLY A 198 -11.06 8.83 -21.79
CA GLY A 198 -10.78 7.74 -20.85
C GLY A 198 -11.35 7.95 -19.45
N TYR A 199 -12.02 9.09 -19.19
CA TYR A 199 -12.69 9.28 -17.88
C TYR A 199 -13.90 8.36 -17.76
N PRO A 200 -13.90 7.42 -16.81
CA PRO A 200 -14.92 6.38 -16.77
C PRO A 200 -16.30 6.93 -16.39
N SER A 201 -17.30 6.49 -17.13
CA SER A 201 -18.71 6.75 -16.82
C SER A 201 -19.16 5.98 -15.58
N ASP A 202 -20.29 6.37 -14.98
CA ASP A 202 -20.89 5.65 -13.85
C ASP A 202 -21.14 4.18 -14.19
N ALA A 203 -21.59 3.90 -15.42
CA ALA A 203 -21.85 2.54 -15.88
C ALA A 203 -20.58 1.68 -15.96
N GLU A 204 -19.45 2.26 -16.38
CA GLU A 204 -18.16 1.55 -16.40
C GLU A 204 -17.63 1.28 -15.00
N VAL A 205 -17.79 2.21 -14.06
CA VAL A 205 -17.42 2.00 -12.66
C VAL A 205 -18.27 0.91 -12.02
N ILE A 206 -19.59 0.90 -12.27
CA ILE A 206 -20.50 -0.15 -11.79
C ILE A 206 -20.10 -1.50 -12.38
N GLN A 207 -19.83 -1.55 -13.69
CA GLN A 207 -19.39 -2.78 -14.36
C GLN A 207 -18.07 -3.31 -13.79
N TYR A 208 -17.10 -2.44 -13.50
CA TYR A 208 -15.84 -2.79 -12.84
C TYR A 208 -16.09 -3.42 -11.47
N LEU A 209 -16.92 -2.78 -10.64
CA LEU A 209 -17.26 -3.33 -9.34
C LEU A 209 -17.95 -4.69 -9.43
N GLU A 210 -18.92 -4.85 -10.36
CA GLU A 210 -19.70 -6.08 -10.48
C GLU A 210 -18.93 -7.24 -11.13
N LYS A 211 -18.07 -6.97 -12.10
CA LYS A 211 -17.41 -8.02 -12.90
C LYS A 211 -15.96 -8.26 -12.53
N ASP A 212 -15.17 -7.21 -12.42
CA ASP A 212 -13.73 -7.34 -12.18
C ASP A 212 -13.47 -7.52 -10.68
N GLU A 213 -14.11 -6.71 -9.85
CA GLU A 213 -14.03 -6.82 -8.40
C GLU A 213 -15.06 -7.81 -7.82
N GLN A 214 -15.98 -8.32 -8.62
CA GLN A 214 -17.01 -9.29 -8.23
C GLN A 214 -17.78 -8.83 -6.98
N CYS A 215 -18.12 -7.54 -6.93
CA CYS A 215 -18.78 -6.91 -5.81
C CYS A 215 -20.29 -7.14 -5.82
N TYR A 216 -20.87 -7.08 -4.64
CA TYR A 216 -22.30 -7.05 -4.38
C TYR A 216 -22.60 -6.08 -3.24
N PHE A 217 -23.75 -5.40 -3.30
CA PHE A 217 -24.17 -4.48 -2.24
C PHE A 217 -25.39 -5.04 -1.49
N PHE A 218 -25.38 -4.89 -0.15
CA PHE A 218 -26.43 -5.45 0.69
C PHE A 218 -26.56 -4.70 2.02
N LYS A 219 -27.72 -4.89 2.66
CA LYS A 219 -27.95 -4.57 4.07
C LYS A 219 -28.23 -5.87 4.81
N HIS A 220 -27.97 -5.88 6.12
CA HIS A 220 -28.36 -7.04 6.94
C HIS A 220 -28.83 -6.62 8.33
N ILE A 221 -29.67 -7.46 8.92
CA ILE A 221 -30.01 -7.44 10.34
C ILE A 221 -29.20 -8.59 10.96
N LEU A 222 -28.36 -8.28 11.93
CA LEU A 222 -27.61 -9.27 12.71
C LEU A 222 -28.18 -9.36 14.11
N LEU A 223 -28.52 -10.58 14.54
CA LEU A 223 -28.89 -10.92 15.92
C LEU A 223 -27.84 -11.88 16.45
N GLN A 224 -27.01 -11.41 17.40
CA GLN A 224 -25.88 -12.17 17.93
C GLN A 224 -26.32 -13.20 18.95
N VAL A 225 -25.70 -14.38 18.92
CA VAL A 225 -25.87 -15.41 19.93
C VAL A 225 -24.74 -15.29 20.93
N GLU A 226 -25.10 -14.95 22.18
CA GLU A 226 -24.16 -14.89 23.30
C GLU A 226 -24.12 -16.24 24.01
N GLU A 227 -22.92 -16.78 24.18
CA GLU A 227 -22.65 -17.95 25.02
C GLU A 227 -21.91 -17.51 26.27
N THR A 228 -22.63 -17.48 27.42
CA THR A 228 -21.99 -17.18 28.69
C THR A 228 -21.59 -18.46 29.39
N ALA A 229 -20.27 -18.68 29.58
CA ALA A 229 -19.77 -19.74 30.47
C ALA A 229 -20.04 -19.35 31.94
N SER A 230 -20.83 -20.14 32.63
CA SER A 230 -21.05 -19.97 34.09
C SER A 230 -19.90 -20.62 34.87
N ASP A 231 -19.19 -19.82 35.66
CA ASP A 231 -18.02 -20.21 36.46
C ASP A 231 -18.29 -21.29 37.56
N THR A 232 -19.53 -21.71 37.75
CA THR A 232 -19.89 -22.55 38.89
C THR A 232 -20.72 -23.80 38.59
N SER A 233 -21.12 -24.03 37.35
CA SER A 233 -21.76 -25.29 36.95
C SER A 233 -21.62 -25.48 35.46
N SER A 234 -21.51 -26.74 35.01
CA SER A 234 -21.41 -27.20 33.62
C SER A 234 -22.64 -26.85 32.72
N SER A 235 -23.24 -25.68 32.91
CA SER A 235 -24.37 -25.18 32.16
C SER A 235 -24.00 -23.91 31.44
N THR A 236 -23.84 -24.00 30.13
CA THR A 236 -23.76 -22.82 29.22
C THR A 236 -25.19 -22.34 29.03
N THR A 237 -25.47 -21.09 29.40
CA THR A 237 -26.73 -20.42 29.02
C THR A 237 -26.50 -19.69 27.74
N SER A 238 -27.33 -19.98 26.72
CA SER A 238 -27.30 -19.32 25.43
C SER A 238 -28.63 -18.66 25.14
N ASN A 239 -28.64 -17.46 24.57
CA ASN A 239 -29.84 -16.75 24.09
C ASN A 239 -30.29 -17.21 22.71
N ARG A 240 -29.71 -18.29 22.16
CA ARG A 240 -29.88 -18.72 20.76
C ARG A 240 -31.33 -18.93 20.34
N GLU A 241 -32.16 -19.58 21.18
CA GLU A 241 -33.57 -19.83 20.85
C GLU A 241 -34.38 -18.52 20.84
N GLU A 242 -34.03 -17.55 21.68
CA GLU A 242 -34.65 -16.24 21.71
C GLU A 242 -34.30 -15.43 20.47
N GLN A 243 -33.02 -15.35 20.11
CA GLN A 243 -32.53 -14.67 18.90
C GLN A 243 -33.09 -15.31 17.62
N LYS A 244 -33.20 -16.64 17.59
CA LYS A 244 -33.82 -17.36 16.47
C LYS A 244 -35.29 -16.99 16.31
N ALA A 245 -36.06 -17.02 17.42
CA ALA A 245 -37.47 -16.68 17.40
C ALA A 245 -37.69 -15.22 16.97
N LEU A 246 -36.82 -14.31 17.41
CA LEU A 246 -36.83 -12.91 16.99
C LEU A 246 -36.54 -12.79 15.48
N ALA A 247 -35.49 -13.45 14.97
CA ALA A 247 -35.14 -13.46 13.56
C ALA A 247 -36.29 -13.95 12.69
N GLU A 248 -36.94 -15.07 13.09
CA GLU A 248 -38.10 -15.65 12.41
C GLU A 248 -39.30 -14.66 12.41
N SER A 249 -39.53 -13.97 13.53
CA SER A 249 -40.56 -12.94 13.63
C SER A 249 -40.31 -11.74 12.72
N LEU A 250 -39.06 -11.25 12.65
CA LEU A 250 -38.67 -10.13 11.78
C LEU A 250 -38.78 -10.54 10.29
N ALA A 251 -38.30 -11.71 9.93
CA ALA A 251 -38.41 -12.22 8.57
C ALA A 251 -39.87 -12.38 8.12
N LYS A 252 -40.76 -12.81 9.04
CA LYS A 252 -42.18 -12.89 8.78
C LYS A 252 -42.80 -11.50 8.55
N GLN A 253 -42.48 -10.51 9.39
CA GLN A 253 -42.97 -9.14 9.23
C GLN A 253 -42.56 -8.55 7.88
N LEU A 254 -41.29 -8.75 7.48
CA LEU A 254 -40.78 -8.30 6.18
C LEU A 254 -41.53 -8.96 5.01
N LYS A 255 -41.80 -10.26 5.11
CA LYS A 255 -42.53 -11.02 4.07
C LYS A 255 -44.01 -10.58 3.93
N GLU A 256 -44.66 -10.16 5.04
CA GLU A 256 -46.06 -9.76 5.10
C GLU A 256 -46.26 -8.28 4.82
N SER A 257 -45.17 -7.49 4.71
CA SER A 257 -45.21 -6.04 4.51
C SER A 257 -45.55 -5.65 3.07
N ASP A 258 -46.34 -4.62 2.91
CA ASP A 258 -46.61 -3.98 1.60
C ASP A 258 -45.39 -3.12 1.14
N ASP A 259 -44.53 -2.70 2.07
CA ASP A 259 -43.27 -1.98 1.79
C ASP A 259 -42.10 -2.58 2.59
N PRO A 260 -41.60 -3.75 2.14
CA PRO A 260 -40.56 -4.47 2.87
C PRO A 260 -39.21 -3.76 2.90
N LEU A 261 -38.91 -2.90 1.93
CA LEU A 261 -37.62 -2.20 1.89
C LEU A 261 -37.54 -1.11 2.96
N THR A 262 -38.58 -0.28 3.09
CA THR A 262 -38.67 0.73 4.15
C THR A 262 -38.74 0.08 5.54
N LEU A 263 -39.48 -1.02 5.65
CA LEU A 263 -39.56 -1.77 6.90
C LEU A 263 -38.23 -2.38 7.28
N PHE A 264 -37.43 -2.87 6.30
CA PHE A 264 -36.09 -3.43 6.55
C PHE A 264 -35.18 -2.41 7.22
N ASP A 265 -35.14 -1.16 6.73
CA ASP A 265 -34.33 -0.09 7.30
C ASP A 265 -34.75 0.27 8.73
N GLN A 266 -36.03 0.18 9.03
CA GLN A 266 -36.56 0.41 10.39
C GLN A 266 -36.10 -0.73 11.34
N LEU A 267 -36.34 -1.97 10.94
CA LEU A 267 -36.00 -3.13 11.74
C LEU A 267 -34.47 -3.28 11.92
N MET A 268 -33.70 -2.95 10.88
CA MET A 268 -32.23 -2.92 10.97
C MET A 268 -31.74 -1.95 12.03
N LYS A 269 -32.28 -0.73 12.07
CA LYS A 269 -31.93 0.28 13.08
C LYS A 269 -32.37 -0.11 14.49
N GLU A 270 -33.50 -0.82 14.63
CA GLU A 270 -34.09 -1.15 15.93
C GLU A 270 -33.48 -2.42 16.54
N TYR A 271 -33.16 -3.41 15.71
CA TYR A 271 -32.81 -4.75 16.19
C TYR A 271 -31.39 -5.20 15.81
N SER A 272 -30.75 -4.60 14.82
CA SER A 272 -29.43 -5.11 14.42
C SER A 272 -28.36 -4.83 15.47
N GLU A 273 -27.68 -5.88 15.88
CA GLU A 273 -26.54 -5.86 16.82
C GLU A 273 -25.20 -5.75 16.07
N ASP A 274 -25.23 -5.42 14.77
CA ASP A 274 -24.04 -5.21 13.97
C ASP A 274 -23.33 -3.91 14.37
N THR A 275 -22.12 -4.03 14.93
CA THR A 275 -21.30 -2.89 15.35
C THR A 275 -20.82 -2.04 14.17
N GLY A 276 -20.74 -2.63 12.97
CA GLY A 276 -20.36 -1.94 11.74
C GLY A 276 -21.44 -0.99 11.21
N LEU A 277 -22.69 -1.12 11.68
CA LEU A 277 -23.81 -0.26 11.25
C LEU A 277 -23.55 1.23 11.49
N ALA A 278 -22.79 1.58 12.54
CA ALA A 278 -22.41 2.97 12.83
C ALA A 278 -21.53 3.58 11.73
N THR A 279 -20.67 2.77 11.10
CA THR A 279 -19.79 3.19 10.01
C THR A 279 -20.46 3.05 8.64
N TYR A 280 -21.28 2.01 8.47
CA TYR A 280 -21.92 1.65 7.20
C TYR A 280 -23.46 1.67 7.32
N PRO A 281 -24.09 2.82 7.67
CA PRO A 281 -25.54 2.89 7.96
C PRO A 281 -26.42 2.59 6.74
N ASN A 282 -25.86 2.67 5.54
CA ASN A 282 -26.57 2.43 4.28
C ASN A 282 -26.38 1.04 3.72
N GLY A 283 -25.52 0.21 4.34
CA GLY A 283 -25.20 -1.14 3.89
C GLY A 283 -23.72 -1.33 3.54
N TYR A 284 -23.41 -2.49 3.03
CA TYR A 284 -22.05 -2.97 2.80
C TYR A 284 -21.81 -3.32 1.33
N LEU A 285 -20.62 -2.95 0.85
CA LEU A 285 -20.07 -3.49 -0.38
C LEU A 285 -19.23 -4.72 -0.01
N GLY A 286 -19.69 -5.90 -0.42
CA GLY A 286 -18.96 -7.15 -0.29
C GLY A 286 -18.35 -7.58 -1.62
N SER A 287 -17.35 -8.45 -1.59
CA SER A 287 -16.78 -9.07 -2.79
C SER A 287 -16.43 -10.52 -2.56
N VAL A 288 -16.62 -11.35 -3.59
CA VAL A 288 -16.13 -12.74 -3.65
C VAL A 288 -14.72 -12.84 -4.19
N ASN A 289 -14.20 -11.77 -4.78
CA ASN A 289 -12.80 -11.68 -5.22
C ASN A 289 -11.89 -11.62 -3.98
N GLU A 290 -11.10 -12.68 -3.77
CA GLU A 290 -10.17 -12.75 -2.62
C GLU A 290 -9.10 -11.65 -2.64
N ASN A 291 -8.85 -11.06 -3.79
CA ASN A 291 -7.85 -10.02 -4.00
C ASN A 291 -8.48 -8.61 -4.07
N SER A 292 -9.81 -8.47 -3.90
CA SER A 292 -10.45 -7.16 -3.94
C SER A 292 -9.90 -6.23 -2.86
N THR A 293 -9.60 -5.01 -3.27
CA THR A 293 -9.18 -3.91 -2.38
C THR A 293 -10.32 -2.91 -2.14
N VAL A 294 -11.42 -3.06 -2.87
CA VAL A 294 -12.55 -2.11 -2.85
C VAL A 294 -13.67 -2.54 -1.91
N ALA A 295 -13.72 -3.82 -1.53
CA ALA A 295 -14.79 -4.40 -0.74
C ALA A 295 -14.28 -5.41 0.28
N SER A 296 -15.06 -5.61 1.35
CA SER A 296 -14.74 -6.56 2.41
C SER A 296 -15.32 -7.94 2.12
N LYS A 297 -14.59 -8.97 2.54
CA LYS A 297 -15.11 -10.34 2.55
C LYS A 297 -16.11 -10.51 3.68
N MET A 298 -17.25 -11.12 3.38
CA MET A 298 -18.30 -11.40 4.35
C MET A 298 -18.22 -12.84 4.87
N VAL A 299 -18.94 -13.14 5.94
CA VAL A 299 -19.10 -14.53 6.39
C VAL A 299 -19.82 -15.34 5.31
N PRO A 300 -19.43 -16.62 5.12
CA PRO A 300 -19.90 -17.41 3.97
C PRO A 300 -21.42 -17.42 3.78
N VAL A 301 -22.17 -17.55 4.88
CA VAL A 301 -23.64 -17.60 4.83
C VAL A 301 -24.28 -16.31 4.30
N VAL A 302 -23.68 -15.14 4.57
CA VAL A 302 -24.12 -13.84 4.04
C VAL A 302 -23.73 -13.71 2.58
N GLU A 303 -22.49 -14.09 2.24
CA GLU A 303 -21.99 -14.08 0.86
C GLU A 303 -22.84 -14.96 -0.07
N GLU A 304 -23.09 -16.21 0.31
CA GLU A 304 -23.93 -17.14 -0.44
C GLU A 304 -25.36 -16.60 -0.64
N ALA A 305 -25.93 -16.00 0.41
CA ALA A 305 -27.24 -15.37 0.30
C ALA A 305 -27.23 -14.20 -0.70
N CYS A 306 -26.23 -13.31 -0.61
CA CYS A 306 -26.10 -12.18 -1.54
C CYS A 306 -25.96 -12.63 -3.00
N LEU A 307 -25.27 -13.74 -3.27
CA LEU A 307 -25.08 -14.28 -4.61
C LEU A 307 -26.35 -14.93 -5.16
N SER A 308 -27.20 -15.50 -4.28
CA SER A 308 -28.43 -16.18 -4.66
C SER A 308 -29.65 -15.27 -4.83
N LEU A 309 -29.61 -14.06 -4.22
CA LEU A 309 -30.70 -13.10 -4.24
C LEU A 309 -30.60 -12.16 -5.44
N GLU A 310 -31.76 -11.80 -6.01
CA GLU A 310 -31.86 -10.68 -6.95
C GLU A 310 -31.92 -9.34 -6.19
N ASN A 311 -31.61 -8.25 -6.87
CA ASN A 311 -31.73 -6.91 -6.29
C ASN A 311 -33.16 -6.63 -5.80
N GLY A 312 -33.28 -6.15 -4.56
CA GLY A 312 -34.55 -5.91 -3.88
C GLY A 312 -35.12 -7.13 -3.15
N GLN A 313 -34.49 -8.30 -3.26
CA GLN A 313 -34.93 -9.50 -2.53
C GLN A 313 -34.35 -9.56 -1.13
N ILE A 314 -35.13 -10.14 -0.22
CA ILE A 314 -34.79 -10.36 1.18
C ILE A 314 -34.64 -11.86 1.42
N SER A 315 -33.61 -12.29 2.13
CA SER A 315 -33.40 -13.68 2.51
C SER A 315 -34.42 -14.17 3.55
N GLY A 316 -34.47 -15.47 3.76
CA GLY A 316 -34.97 -16.03 5.02
C GLY A 316 -33.97 -15.76 6.15
N VAL A 317 -34.25 -16.40 7.30
CA VAL A 317 -33.29 -16.38 8.43
C VAL A 317 -32.10 -17.28 8.07
N LEU A 318 -30.90 -16.72 8.19
CA LEU A 318 -29.63 -17.37 7.93
C LEU A 318 -28.89 -17.52 9.27
N GLU A 319 -28.41 -18.71 9.58
CA GLU A 319 -27.65 -18.96 10.79
C GLU A 319 -26.15 -19.00 10.49
N ASN A 320 -25.37 -18.18 11.16
CA ASN A 320 -23.90 -18.22 11.15
C ASN A 320 -23.39 -18.96 12.37
N THR A 321 -22.51 -19.95 12.13
CA THR A 321 -21.89 -20.78 13.18
C THR A 321 -20.36 -20.78 13.10
N GLU A 322 -19.78 -20.03 12.17
CA GLU A 322 -18.33 -19.93 12.00
C GLU A 322 -17.81 -18.58 12.48
N GLY A 323 -16.83 -18.60 13.34
CA GLY A 323 -16.20 -17.41 13.93
C GLY A 323 -17.02 -16.78 15.05
N TYR A 324 -18.20 -16.27 14.76
CA TYR A 324 -19.20 -15.85 15.75
C TYR A 324 -20.54 -16.51 15.45
N HIS A 325 -21.39 -16.67 16.47
CA HIS A 325 -22.70 -17.26 16.31
C HIS A 325 -23.76 -16.17 16.21
N GLY A 326 -24.69 -16.32 15.27
CA GLY A 326 -25.76 -15.32 15.10
C GLY A 326 -26.70 -15.67 13.96
N PHE A 327 -27.76 -14.87 13.86
CA PHE A 327 -28.75 -14.98 12.79
C PHE A 327 -28.74 -13.72 11.96
N HIS A 328 -28.76 -13.89 10.63
CA HIS A 328 -28.82 -12.80 9.67
C HIS A 328 -30.12 -12.82 8.87
N ILE A 329 -30.60 -11.65 8.51
CA ILE A 329 -31.57 -11.42 7.45
C ILE A 329 -30.91 -10.45 6.49
N VAL A 330 -30.77 -10.80 5.22
CA VAL A 330 -30.04 -10.04 4.22
C VAL A 330 -31.01 -9.45 3.20
N LEU A 331 -30.82 -8.17 2.87
CA LEU A 331 -31.46 -7.48 1.76
C LEU A 331 -30.43 -7.20 0.68
N ARG A 332 -30.55 -7.82 -0.48
CA ARG A 332 -29.71 -7.56 -1.66
C ARG A 332 -30.17 -6.27 -2.36
N LEU A 333 -29.22 -5.38 -2.64
CA LEU A 333 -29.48 -4.13 -3.34
C LEU A 333 -28.56 -3.96 -4.55
N PRO A 334 -28.92 -3.16 -5.57
CA PRO A 334 -28.01 -2.84 -6.66
C PRO A 334 -26.84 -2.01 -6.15
N ILE A 335 -25.69 -2.06 -6.83
CA ILE A 335 -24.57 -1.17 -6.60
C ILE A 335 -24.96 0.26 -6.98
N GLU A 336 -25.65 0.41 -8.11
CA GLU A 336 -26.16 1.70 -8.59
C GLU A 336 -27.05 2.40 -7.54
N GLY A 337 -26.71 3.63 -7.19
CA GLY A 337 -27.44 4.45 -6.23
C GLY A 337 -27.19 4.12 -4.75
N ASN A 338 -26.40 3.09 -4.44
CA ASN A 338 -26.10 2.68 -3.07
C ASN A 338 -24.60 2.79 -2.69
N VAL A 339 -23.73 2.95 -3.69
CA VAL A 339 -22.28 3.04 -3.50
C VAL A 339 -21.78 4.40 -3.95
N ASP A 340 -20.79 4.94 -3.27
CA ASP A 340 -20.09 6.16 -3.71
C ASP A 340 -19.26 5.86 -4.96
N LEU A 341 -19.81 6.24 -6.12
CA LEU A 341 -19.15 6.00 -7.41
C LEU A 341 -17.92 6.89 -7.61
N GLU A 342 -17.82 8.05 -6.96
CA GLU A 342 -16.66 8.94 -7.13
C GLU A 342 -15.40 8.33 -6.47
N GLU A 343 -15.54 7.72 -5.28
CA GLU A 343 -14.44 7.04 -4.63
C GLU A 343 -14.02 5.79 -5.42
N ASN A 344 -15.00 5.00 -5.85
CA ASN A 344 -14.75 3.79 -6.64
C ASN A 344 -14.21 4.12 -8.06
N ARG A 345 -14.55 5.29 -8.62
CA ARG A 345 -13.98 5.77 -9.87
C ARG A 345 -12.48 6.01 -9.78
N LYS A 346 -12.01 6.56 -8.65
CA LYS A 346 -10.56 6.74 -8.41
C LYS A 346 -9.84 5.39 -8.38
N LEU A 347 -10.43 4.38 -7.74
CA LEU A 347 -9.87 3.02 -7.70
C LEU A 347 -9.86 2.38 -9.10
N TYR A 348 -10.93 2.55 -9.87
CA TYR A 348 -10.97 2.11 -11.27
C TYR A 348 -9.88 2.79 -12.11
N ILE A 349 -9.72 4.13 -11.99
CA ILE A 349 -8.67 4.88 -12.70
C ILE A 349 -7.28 4.38 -12.30
N ALA A 350 -7.03 4.16 -11.00
CA ALA A 350 -5.78 3.60 -10.53
C ALA A 350 -5.51 2.20 -11.12
N ASN A 351 -6.54 1.36 -11.23
CA ASN A 351 -6.44 0.06 -11.90
C ASN A 351 -6.11 0.22 -13.39
N GLN A 352 -6.78 1.13 -14.12
CA GLN A 352 -6.49 1.40 -15.52
C GLN A 352 -5.06 1.92 -15.74
N MET A 353 -4.57 2.74 -14.81
CA MET A 353 -3.18 3.21 -14.84
C MET A 353 -2.20 2.05 -14.63
N THR A 354 -2.50 1.14 -13.70
CA THR A 354 -1.70 -0.08 -13.50
C THR A 354 -1.66 -0.92 -14.78
N LEU A 355 -2.80 -1.19 -15.42
CA LEU A 355 -2.86 -1.95 -16.67
C LEU A 355 -2.04 -1.28 -17.80
N MET A 356 -2.05 0.04 -17.86
CA MET A 356 -1.21 0.80 -18.81
C MET A 356 0.27 0.64 -18.51
N GLN A 357 0.66 0.69 -17.24
CA GLN A 357 2.04 0.50 -16.79
C GLN A 357 2.53 -0.93 -17.07
N ASP A 358 1.67 -1.91 -16.87
CA ASP A 358 1.93 -3.32 -17.19
C ASP A 358 2.20 -3.49 -18.69
N GLN A 359 1.39 -2.86 -19.52
CA GLN A 359 1.60 -2.86 -20.98
C GLN A 359 2.95 -2.23 -21.34
N TRP A 360 3.38 -1.16 -20.67
CA TRP A 360 4.71 -0.57 -20.92
C TRP A 360 5.84 -1.56 -20.60
N LEU A 361 5.73 -2.31 -19.51
CA LEU A 361 6.72 -3.32 -19.13
C LEU A 361 6.71 -4.51 -20.11
N GLU A 362 5.55 -4.92 -20.60
CA GLU A 362 5.44 -5.96 -21.65
C GLU A 362 6.09 -5.54 -22.97
N GLU A 363 5.84 -4.30 -23.41
CA GLU A 363 6.40 -3.73 -24.65
C GLU A 363 7.90 -3.47 -24.54
N ASN A 364 8.40 -3.11 -23.35
CA ASN A 364 9.79 -2.77 -23.09
C ASN A 364 10.44 -3.85 -22.21
N LYS A 365 10.57 -5.06 -22.73
CA LYS A 365 11.08 -6.22 -21.97
C LYS A 365 12.35 -5.89 -21.21
N ILE A 366 12.38 -6.30 -19.95
CA ILE A 366 13.54 -6.13 -19.08
C ILE A 366 14.61 -7.17 -19.46
N VAL A 367 15.84 -6.69 -19.63
CA VAL A 367 17.01 -7.54 -19.90
C VAL A 367 18.12 -7.19 -18.91
N THR A 368 18.48 -8.13 -18.06
CA THR A 368 19.51 -7.96 -17.04
C THR A 368 20.93 -8.08 -17.60
N THR A 369 21.90 -7.47 -16.93
CA THR A 369 23.33 -7.57 -17.25
C THR A 369 24.05 -8.48 -16.24
N GLU A 370 25.34 -8.80 -16.49
CA GLU A 370 26.17 -9.50 -15.49
C GLU A 370 26.33 -8.72 -14.17
N ALA A 371 26.13 -7.40 -14.18
CA ALA A 371 26.18 -6.57 -12.99
C ALA A 371 24.98 -6.83 -12.08
N PHE A 372 23.80 -7.08 -12.63
CA PHE A 372 22.62 -7.47 -11.87
C PHE A 372 22.86 -8.72 -11.03
N GLU A 373 23.49 -9.76 -11.63
CA GLU A 373 23.76 -11.04 -10.96
C GLU A 373 24.66 -10.90 -9.73
N LYS A 374 25.52 -9.87 -9.70
CA LYS A 374 26.47 -9.61 -8.60
C LYS A 374 25.86 -8.91 -7.39
N LEU A 375 24.66 -8.36 -7.52
CA LEU A 375 23.98 -7.67 -6.43
C LEU A 375 23.23 -8.69 -5.56
N ASP A 376 23.55 -8.70 -4.27
CA ASP A 376 22.92 -9.55 -3.26
C ASP A 376 22.13 -8.67 -2.28
N PRO A 377 20.78 -8.75 -2.25
CA PRO A 377 19.95 -7.92 -1.38
C PRO A 377 20.30 -8.04 0.10
N SER A 378 20.66 -9.21 0.57
CA SER A 378 21.01 -9.44 1.98
C SER A 378 22.27 -8.69 2.38
N VAL A 379 23.30 -8.73 1.51
CA VAL A 379 24.58 -8.03 1.71
C VAL A 379 24.40 -6.52 1.58
N ILE A 380 23.61 -6.07 0.59
CA ILE A 380 23.28 -4.65 0.40
C ILE A 380 22.58 -4.10 1.63
N TYR A 381 21.55 -4.79 2.13
CA TYR A 381 20.79 -4.34 3.27
C TYR A 381 21.60 -4.33 4.57
N ALA A 382 22.44 -5.34 4.78
CA ALA A 382 23.38 -5.37 5.92
C ALA A 382 24.37 -4.19 5.85
N SER A 383 24.95 -3.93 4.66
CA SER A 383 25.90 -2.83 4.44
C SER A 383 25.24 -1.46 4.60
N LEU A 384 23.99 -1.34 4.15
CA LEU A 384 23.21 -0.11 4.33
C LEU A 384 22.95 0.20 5.80
N ASN A 385 22.70 -0.81 6.63
CA ASN A 385 22.54 -0.58 8.07
C ASN A 385 23.83 -0.07 8.71
N VAL A 386 25.01 -0.51 8.27
CA VAL A 386 26.30 0.04 8.70
C VAL A 386 26.45 1.52 8.25
N LEU A 387 26.00 1.87 7.04
CA LEU A 387 26.00 3.25 6.56
C LEU A 387 25.01 4.12 7.39
N ARG A 388 23.84 3.62 7.70
CA ARG A 388 22.82 4.28 8.54
C ARG A 388 23.33 4.56 9.96
N ASP A 389 24.05 3.61 10.54
CA ASP A 389 24.67 3.79 11.87
C ASP A 389 25.73 4.91 11.85
N ALA A 390 26.56 4.98 10.81
CA ALA A 390 27.54 6.03 10.63
C ALA A 390 26.88 7.43 10.48
N ILE A 391 25.83 7.53 9.67
CA ILE A 391 25.06 8.77 9.46
C ILE A 391 24.36 9.20 10.75
N THR A 392 23.80 8.27 11.50
CA THR A 392 23.16 8.53 12.79
C THR A 392 24.16 9.10 13.78
N ALA A 393 25.34 8.51 13.90
CA ALA A 393 26.40 8.97 14.78
C ALA A 393 26.89 10.39 14.40
N GLU A 394 27.01 10.69 13.10
CA GLU A 394 27.36 12.03 12.60
C GLU A 394 26.30 13.07 12.97
N THR A 395 25.02 12.74 12.75
CA THR A 395 23.89 13.64 13.05
C THR A 395 23.77 13.94 14.54
N GLU A 396 24.00 12.95 15.40
CA GLU A 396 24.04 13.11 16.84
C GLU A 396 25.19 14.03 17.29
N ALA A 397 26.38 13.85 16.71
CA ALA A 397 27.53 14.69 16.98
C ALA A 397 27.32 16.15 16.54
N ALA A 398 26.71 16.38 15.37
CA ALA A 398 26.35 17.70 14.88
C ALA A 398 25.36 18.41 15.80
N SER A 399 24.33 17.68 16.25
CA SER A 399 23.31 18.21 17.19
C SER A 399 23.87 18.56 18.56
N ALA A 400 24.80 17.75 19.09
CA ALA A 400 25.50 18.03 20.35
C ALA A 400 26.38 19.31 20.27
N ASN A 401 27.03 19.52 19.14
CA ASN A 401 27.85 20.72 18.90
C ASN A 401 26.99 21.99 18.80
N GLN A 402 25.81 21.94 18.17
CA GLN A 402 24.88 23.07 18.10
C GLN A 402 24.33 23.45 19.48
N SER A 403 23.97 22.47 20.31
CA SER A 403 23.48 22.72 21.67
C SER A 403 24.56 23.26 22.60
N SER A 404 25.82 22.89 22.42
CA SER A 404 26.94 23.44 23.20
C SER A 404 27.30 24.89 22.77
N ALA A 405 27.16 25.22 21.49
CA ALA A 405 27.40 26.60 20.99
C ALA A 405 26.30 27.58 21.44
N SER A 406 25.05 27.12 21.60
CA SER A 406 23.95 27.96 22.11
C SER A 406 24.03 28.23 23.62
N SER A 407 24.71 27.38 24.39
CA SER A 407 24.86 27.54 25.85
C SER A 407 25.96 28.53 26.26
N THR A 408 26.77 29.03 25.34
CA THR A 408 27.82 30.05 25.61
C THR A 408 27.39 31.50 25.43
N SER A 409 26.15 31.78 25.02
CA SER A 409 25.56 33.11 24.98
C SER A 409 24.64 33.34 26.20
N THR A 410 25.08 34.13 27.14
CA THR A 410 24.51 34.72 28.38
C THR A 410 22.98 34.54 28.61
N PRO A 411 22.52 34.25 29.84
CA PRO A 411 21.15 33.98 30.14
C PRO A 411 20.28 35.22 30.20
N SER A 412 19.24 35.28 29.41
CA SER A 412 18.10 36.14 29.70
C SER A 412 16.83 35.31 29.63
N ALA A 413 16.08 35.38 30.72
CA ALA A 413 14.95 34.53 31.05
C ALA A 413 13.81 34.59 30.05
N SER A 414 13.14 33.51 29.76
CA SER A 414 11.78 33.10 30.20
C SER A 414 11.12 32.07 29.31
N SER A 415 10.60 31.05 30.01
CA SER A 415 9.38 30.24 29.75
C SER A 415 9.25 29.42 28.49
N ALA A 416 9.39 28.12 28.73
CA ALA A 416 8.47 26.98 28.42
C ALA A 416 7.66 26.97 27.11
N SER A 417 7.87 25.99 26.27
CA SER A 417 6.98 24.83 26.21
C SER A 417 7.41 23.82 25.10
N SER A 418 7.33 22.60 25.50
CA SER A 418 7.39 21.33 24.77
C SER A 418 7.04 21.35 23.26
N ALA A 419 7.89 20.68 22.47
CA ALA A 419 7.42 20.03 21.25
C ALA A 419 8.12 18.67 21.11
N SER A 420 7.35 17.64 21.20
CA SER A 420 7.70 16.26 20.90
C SER A 420 7.26 15.93 19.48
N SER A 421 7.98 14.99 18.88
CA SER A 421 7.61 14.06 17.82
C SER A 421 7.43 14.62 16.39
N ALA A 422 8.44 14.34 15.60
CA ALA A 422 8.28 14.17 14.16
C ALA A 422 7.90 12.69 13.91
N SER A 423 6.74 12.46 13.35
CA SER A 423 6.31 11.16 12.84
C SER A 423 5.66 11.35 11.48
N SER A 424 6.18 10.61 10.53
CA SER A 424 5.57 10.10 9.30
C SER A 424 4.59 11.03 8.58
N ALA A 425 5.01 11.56 7.45
CA ALA A 425 4.13 12.13 6.44
C ALA A 425 3.45 10.99 5.66
N SER A 426 2.21 10.69 6.04
CA SER A 426 1.25 10.00 5.19
C SER A 426 0.38 11.09 4.56
N SER A 427 0.39 11.15 3.25
CA SER A 427 -0.42 12.08 2.47
C SER A 427 -1.89 11.68 2.53
N THR A 428 -2.69 12.43 3.27
CA THR A 428 -4.15 12.47 3.04
C THR A 428 -4.53 13.91 2.70
N ASN A 429 -4.85 14.11 1.45
CA ASN A 429 -5.47 15.33 0.96
C ASN A 429 -6.92 15.39 1.48
N SER A 430 -7.18 16.27 2.45
CA SER A 430 -8.53 16.63 2.83
C SER A 430 -8.82 18.04 2.34
N ALA A 431 -9.63 18.14 1.32
CA ALA A 431 -10.15 19.41 0.84
C ALA A 431 -11.13 19.98 1.87
N SER A 432 -10.79 21.12 2.45
CA SER A 432 -11.70 21.93 3.25
C SER A 432 -12.53 22.81 2.35
N THR A 433 -13.85 22.58 2.27
CA THR A 433 -14.80 23.52 1.74
C THR A 433 -15.15 24.54 2.82
N SER A 434 -14.76 25.79 2.62
CA SER A 434 -15.31 26.92 3.36
C SER A 434 -16.58 27.39 2.65
N SER A 435 -17.72 27.25 3.30
CA SER A 435 -18.97 27.92 2.93
C SER A 435 -18.97 29.34 3.48
N ALA A 436 -19.20 30.30 2.63
CA ALA A 436 -19.63 31.64 3.01
C ALA A 436 -20.81 32.05 2.13
N SER A 437 -21.91 32.43 2.80
CA SER A 437 -23.14 33.11 2.40
C SER A 437 -24.18 32.28 1.66
#